data_8d7184b8a7ddc824eec87fb58d26dd3f
#
_entry.id   8d7184b8a7ddc824eec87fb58d26dd3f
#
_cell.length_a   1.000
_cell.length_b   1.000
_cell.length_c   1.000
_cell.angle_alpha   90.00
_cell.angle_beta   90.00
_cell.angle_gamma   90.00
#
_symmetry.space_group_name_H-M   'P 1'
#
loop_
_entity.id
_entity.type
_entity.pdbx_description
1 polymer ?
#
loop_
_entity_poly.entity_id
_entity_poly.type
_entity_poly.pdbx_seq_one_letter_code
_entity_poly.pdbx_strand_id
1 'polypeptide(L)'
;MVINHDVEDYTDWKRAFDQHAAARRNAGIVAAHVNQDAENPNRLSVYLAGTDRGKLAAFVGDIALMATMRDAGVTGPPHIIDMTPAEDLTCKDRPLAGLIIRHEVRDYAAWKVAFDGHGDARSQAGVIGHAVSRTVRNPNVVIIYLQAASLDALRAFASAPDLKAVMAAAGVVGAPDLSFVHGGEWQT
;
A
#
# COMPACT_ATOMS: atom_id res chain seq x y z
N MET A 1 -7.50 -1.50 3.87
CA MET A 1 -7.20 -2.89 3.44
C MET A 1 -6.29 -2.82 2.22
N VAL A 2 -5.32 -3.72 2.11
CA VAL A 2 -4.51 -3.89 0.90
C VAL A 2 -4.71 -5.30 0.38
N ILE A 3 -4.84 -5.43 -0.94
CA ILE A 3 -5.05 -6.69 -1.64
C ILE A 3 -3.93 -6.83 -2.66
N ASN A 4 -3.05 -7.81 -2.45
CA ASN A 4 -1.97 -8.12 -3.37
C ASN A 4 -2.34 -9.35 -4.21
N HIS A 5 -2.21 -9.23 -5.53
CA HIS A 5 -2.45 -10.32 -6.46
C HIS A 5 -1.73 -10.07 -7.79
N ASP A 6 -1.50 -11.14 -8.53
CA ASP A 6 -0.98 -11.09 -9.88
C ASP A 6 -2.16 -11.22 -10.88
N VAL A 7 -1.99 -10.65 -12.08
CA VAL A 7 -2.97 -10.70 -13.17
C VAL A 7 -2.28 -11.17 -14.45
N GLU A 8 -3.05 -11.70 -15.39
CA GLU A 8 -2.55 -12.08 -16.71
C GLU A 8 -2.15 -10.85 -17.54
N ASP A 9 -3.02 -9.83 -17.54
CA ASP A 9 -2.80 -8.54 -18.21
C ASP A 9 -3.41 -7.40 -17.38
N TYR A 10 -2.58 -6.42 -17.05
CA TYR A 10 -3.01 -5.26 -16.29
C TYR A 10 -4.12 -4.44 -16.97
N THR A 11 -4.05 -4.27 -18.30
CA THR A 11 -4.98 -3.42 -19.03
C THR A 11 -6.40 -3.99 -18.99
N ASP A 12 -6.52 -5.30 -19.20
CA ASP A 12 -7.80 -5.99 -19.15
C ASP A 12 -8.37 -6.02 -17.72
N TRP A 13 -7.52 -6.34 -16.75
CA TRP A 13 -7.91 -6.29 -15.35
C TRP A 13 -8.34 -4.87 -14.92
N LYS A 14 -7.58 -3.83 -15.31
CA LYS A 14 -7.89 -2.44 -14.94
C LYS A 14 -9.24 -2.00 -15.51
N ARG A 15 -9.58 -2.41 -16.72
CA ARG A 15 -10.88 -2.15 -17.32
C ARG A 15 -12.01 -2.76 -16.47
N ALA A 16 -11.88 -4.01 -16.04
CA ALA A 16 -12.85 -4.67 -15.17
C ALA A 16 -12.91 -3.98 -13.79
N PHE A 17 -11.77 -3.63 -13.21
CA PHE A 17 -11.69 -2.88 -11.97
C PHE A 17 -12.45 -1.54 -12.06
N ASP A 18 -12.27 -0.78 -13.14
CA ASP A 18 -12.94 0.51 -13.34
C ASP A 18 -14.45 0.35 -13.52
N GLN A 19 -14.91 -0.66 -14.25
CA GLN A 19 -16.32 -0.99 -14.40
C GLN A 19 -17.02 -1.30 -13.07
N HIS A 20 -16.26 -1.82 -12.09
CA HIS A 20 -16.77 -2.11 -10.75
C HIS A 20 -16.77 -0.90 -9.78
N ALA A 21 -16.50 0.33 -10.24
CA ALA A 21 -16.50 1.51 -9.41
C ALA A 21 -17.83 1.75 -8.66
N ALA A 22 -18.96 1.52 -9.33
CA ALA A 22 -20.28 1.65 -8.69
C ALA A 22 -20.49 0.60 -7.58
N ALA A 23 -20.07 -0.66 -7.81
CA ALA A 23 -20.17 -1.71 -6.80
C ALA A 23 -19.31 -1.40 -5.57
N ARG A 24 -18.09 -0.86 -5.76
CA ARG A 24 -17.24 -0.39 -4.66
C ARG A 24 -17.91 0.71 -3.85
N ARG A 25 -18.46 1.74 -4.48
CA ARG A 25 -19.19 2.82 -3.78
C ARG A 25 -20.39 2.28 -3.00
N ASN A 26 -21.18 1.38 -3.60
CA ASN A 26 -22.35 0.77 -2.94
C ASN A 26 -21.94 -0.08 -1.72
N ALA A 27 -20.75 -0.67 -1.74
CA ALA A 27 -20.17 -1.37 -0.60
C ALA A 27 -19.57 -0.43 0.48
N GLY A 28 -19.66 0.90 0.29
CA GLY A 28 -19.14 1.89 1.23
C GLY A 28 -17.63 2.09 1.13
N ILE A 29 -17.01 1.72 0.00
CA ILE A 29 -15.60 2.03 -0.29
C ILE A 29 -15.53 3.49 -0.74
N VAL A 30 -14.74 4.29 -0.03
CA VAL A 30 -14.61 5.74 -0.22
C VAL A 30 -13.33 6.14 -0.93
N ALA A 31 -12.36 5.25 -1.02
CA ALA A 31 -11.14 5.46 -1.80
C ALA A 31 -10.57 4.13 -2.27
N ALA A 32 -10.01 4.13 -3.47
CA ALA A 32 -9.26 3.04 -4.06
C ALA A 32 -8.00 3.57 -4.73
N HIS A 33 -6.90 2.83 -4.62
CA HIS A 33 -5.64 3.16 -5.27
C HIS A 33 -4.94 1.89 -5.73
N VAL A 34 -4.53 1.86 -6.99
CA VAL A 34 -3.86 0.71 -7.60
C VAL A 34 -2.39 1.02 -7.78
N ASN A 35 -1.53 0.17 -7.24
CA ASN A 35 -0.10 0.22 -7.45
C ASN A 35 0.34 -0.98 -8.29
N GLN A 36 1.14 -0.73 -9.32
CA GLN A 36 1.79 -1.75 -10.13
C GLN A 36 3.23 -1.93 -9.65
N ASP A 37 3.67 -3.18 -9.47
CA ASP A 37 5.07 -3.47 -9.15
C ASP A 37 5.99 -2.93 -10.25
N ALA A 38 7.12 -2.34 -9.85
CA ALA A 38 8.03 -1.65 -10.78
C ALA A 38 8.77 -2.59 -11.73
N GLU A 39 8.90 -3.87 -11.38
CA GLU A 39 9.58 -4.89 -12.19
C GLU A 39 8.60 -5.81 -12.94
N ASN A 40 7.40 -5.98 -12.38
CA ASN A 40 6.32 -6.76 -12.99
C ASN A 40 5.00 -5.99 -12.95
N PRO A 41 4.61 -5.28 -14.02
CA PRO A 41 3.40 -4.47 -14.05
C PRO A 41 2.10 -5.26 -13.87
N ASN A 42 2.16 -6.59 -13.97
CA ASN A 42 1.04 -7.50 -13.72
C ASN A 42 0.95 -7.96 -12.25
N ARG A 43 1.87 -7.51 -11.38
CA ARG A 43 1.77 -7.69 -9.94
C ARG A 43 1.22 -6.42 -9.31
N LEU A 44 0.09 -6.56 -8.62
CA LEU A 44 -0.70 -5.42 -8.14
C LEU A 44 -0.79 -5.39 -6.62
N SER A 45 -0.79 -4.16 -6.09
CA SER A 45 -1.14 -3.86 -4.71
C SER A 45 -2.29 -2.85 -4.71
N VAL A 46 -3.50 -3.32 -4.42
CA VAL A 46 -4.73 -2.51 -4.45
C VAL A 46 -5.08 -2.08 -3.03
N TYR A 47 -5.05 -0.78 -2.79
CA TYR A 47 -5.55 -0.19 -1.55
C TYR A 47 -7.04 0.13 -1.66
N LEU A 48 -7.82 -0.29 -0.66
CA LEU A 48 -9.22 0.07 -0.52
C LEU A 48 -9.45 0.66 0.87
N ALA A 49 -10.12 1.81 0.92
CA ALA A 49 -10.58 2.44 2.15
C ALA A 49 -12.11 2.45 2.21
N GLY A 50 -12.65 2.14 3.36
CA GLY A 50 -14.08 2.22 3.66
C GLY A 50 -14.30 2.66 5.10
N THR A 51 -15.46 3.23 5.39
CA THR A 51 -15.84 3.70 6.73
C THR A 51 -16.30 2.56 7.64
N ASP A 52 -16.66 1.40 7.05
CA ASP A 52 -17.14 0.22 7.75
C ASP A 52 -16.30 -1.01 7.35
N ARG A 53 -15.56 -1.53 8.31
CA ARG A 53 -14.69 -2.71 8.10
C ARG A 53 -15.49 -3.97 7.73
N GLY A 54 -16.66 -4.17 8.32
CA GLY A 54 -17.51 -5.32 8.03
C GLY A 54 -18.00 -5.31 6.57
N LYS A 55 -18.43 -4.15 6.09
CA LYS A 55 -18.81 -3.98 4.67
C LYS A 55 -17.63 -4.18 3.72
N LEU A 56 -16.47 -3.65 4.07
CA LEU A 56 -15.25 -3.84 3.27
C LEU A 56 -14.85 -5.32 3.20
N ALA A 57 -14.87 -6.02 4.34
CA ALA A 57 -14.59 -7.45 4.39
C ALA A 57 -15.63 -8.28 3.62
N ALA A 58 -16.91 -7.95 3.73
CA ALA A 58 -17.98 -8.60 2.97
C ALA A 58 -17.81 -8.39 1.46
N PHE A 59 -17.48 -7.17 1.03
CA PHE A 59 -17.22 -6.87 -0.39
C PHE A 59 -16.06 -7.71 -0.95
N VAL A 60 -14.94 -7.72 -0.25
CA VAL A 60 -13.73 -8.46 -0.72
C VAL A 60 -13.96 -9.98 -0.66
N GLY A 61 -14.81 -10.48 0.26
CA GLY A 61 -15.18 -11.88 0.38
C GLY A 61 -16.36 -12.31 -0.51
N ASP A 62 -16.92 -11.41 -1.32
CA ASP A 62 -18.07 -11.70 -2.17
C ASP A 62 -17.70 -12.69 -3.29
N ILE A 63 -18.45 -13.79 -3.40
CA ILE A 63 -18.22 -14.86 -4.38
C ILE A 63 -18.38 -14.33 -5.81
N ALA A 64 -19.33 -13.42 -6.05
CA ALA A 64 -19.52 -12.83 -7.38
C ALA A 64 -18.36 -11.92 -7.76
N LEU A 65 -17.83 -11.15 -6.80
CA LEU A 65 -16.62 -10.35 -7.01
C LEU A 65 -15.41 -11.25 -7.34
N MET A 66 -15.23 -12.34 -6.58
CA MET A 66 -14.13 -13.29 -6.83
C MET A 66 -14.23 -13.93 -8.22
N ALA A 67 -15.43 -14.27 -8.67
CA ALA A 67 -15.66 -14.77 -10.03
C ALA A 67 -15.30 -13.72 -11.08
N THR A 68 -15.78 -12.48 -10.91
CA THR A 68 -15.45 -11.37 -11.81
C THR A 68 -13.95 -11.08 -11.87
N MET A 69 -13.25 -11.10 -10.73
CA MET A 69 -11.80 -10.87 -10.70
C MET A 69 -11.03 -12.00 -11.41
N ARG A 70 -11.46 -13.25 -11.24
CA ARG A 70 -10.89 -14.38 -11.98
C ARG A 70 -11.11 -14.23 -13.49
N ASP A 71 -12.33 -13.87 -13.91
CA ASP A 71 -12.66 -13.65 -15.32
C ASP A 71 -11.91 -12.43 -15.91
N ALA A 72 -11.50 -11.51 -15.06
CA ALA A 72 -10.61 -10.38 -15.40
C ALA A 72 -9.12 -10.75 -15.37
N GLY A 73 -8.77 -12.02 -15.22
CA GLY A 73 -7.41 -12.51 -15.31
C GLY A 73 -6.61 -12.50 -14.01
N VAL A 74 -7.25 -12.41 -12.83
CA VAL A 74 -6.53 -12.58 -11.55
C VAL A 74 -6.01 -14.01 -11.45
N THR A 75 -4.70 -14.17 -11.23
CA THR A 75 -4.02 -15.46 -11.12
C THR A 75 -3.78 -15.81 -9.65
N GLY A 76 -4.32 -16.94 -9.23
CA GLY A 76 -4.16 -17.43 -7.86
C GLY A 76 -4.97 -16.66 -6.80
N PRO A 77 -4.87 -17.08 -5.53
CA PRO A 77 -5.58 -16.45 -4.43
C PRO A 77 -4.95 -15.11 -4.05
N PRO A 78 -5.75 -14.04 -3.83
CA PRO A 78 -5.24 -12.76 -3.39
C PRO A 78 -4.73 -12.82 -1.95
N HIS A 79 -3.64 -12.12 -1.66
CA HIS A 79 -3.15 -11.90 -0.31
C HIS A 79 -3.75 -10.61 0.27
N ILE A 80 -4.68 -10.77 1.21
CA ILE A 80 -5.42 -9.65 1.81
C ILE A 80 -4.79 -9.27 3.14
N ILE A 81 -4.48 -7.98 3.31
CA ILE A 81 -3.95 -7.41 4.54
C ILE A 81 -4.97 -6.42 5.09
N ASP A 82 -5.62 -6.81 6.18
CA ASP A 82 -6.50 -5.92 6.93
C ASP A 82 -5.66 -5.00 7.83
N MET A 83 -5.88 -3.68 7.72
CA MET A 83 -5.10 -2.68 8.43
C MET A 83 -5.94 -1.49 8.86
N THR A 84 -5.47 -0.80 9.89
CA THR A 84 -6.02 0.45 10.39
C THR A 84 -5.06 1.58 10.02
N PRO A 85 -5.52 2.60 9.29
CA PRO A 85 -4.71 3.80 9.05
C PRO A 85 -4.38 4.50 10.36
N ALA A 86 -3.13 4.92 10.50
CA ALA A 86 -2.67 5.75 11.60
C ALA A 86 -2.36 7.17 11.13
N GLU A 87 -1.92 7.32 9.88
CA GLU A 87 -1.60 8.61 9.27
C GLU A 87 -1.74 8.49 7.75
N ASP A 88 -2.26 9.54 7.09
CA ASP A 88 -2.33 9.63 5.63
C ASP A 88 -2.03 11.07 5.19
N LEU A 89 -0.81 11.29 4.74
CA LEU A 89 -0.28 12.52 4.15
C LEU A 89 0.12 12.28 2.70
N THR A 90 -0.59 11.39 2.00
CA THR A 90 -0.33 11.08 0.59
C THR A 90 -0.79 12.20 -0.33
N CYS A 91 -0.01 12.45 -1.37
CA CYS A 91 -0.40 13.27 -2.51
C CYS A 91 -1.40 12.46 -3.37
N LYS A 92 -2.57 13.04 -3.65
CA LYS A 92 -3.67 12.37 -4.37
C LYS A 92 -4.02 13.04 -5.68
N ASP A 93 -3.34 14.14 -6.02
CA ASP A 93 -3.62 14.97 -7.20
C ASP A 93 -3.02 14.41 -8.50
N ARG A 94 -2.09 13.47 -8.39
CA ARG A 94 -1.39 12.86 -9.53
C ARG A 94 -0.79 11.50 -9.19
N PRO A 95 -0.54 10.65 -10.19
CA PRO A 95 0.27 9.45 -10.03
C PRO A 95 1.71 9.78 -9.62
N LEU A 96 2.25 9.01 -8.68
CA LEU A 96 3.63 9.12 -8.17
C LEU A 96 4.28 7.74 -8.07
N ALA A 97 5.60 7.70 -8.11
CA ALA A 97 6.35 6.52 -7.70
C ALA A 97 6.09 6.24 -6.22
N GLY A 98 5.99 4.96 -5.86
CA GLY A 98 5.71 4.51 -4.51
C GLY A 98 6.73 3.50 -4.00
N LEU A 99 6.92 3.48 -2.68
CA LEU A 99 7.61 2.44 -1.95
C LEU A 99 6.71 1.97 -0.82
N ILE A 100 6.29 0.71 -0.88
CA ILE A 100 5.56 0.03 0.18
C ILE A 100 6.59 -0.69 1.05
N ILE A 101 6.60 -0.38 2.34
CA ILE A 101 7.48 -0.99 3.33
C ILE A 101 6.60 -1.72 4.35
N ARG A 102 6.85 -3.00 4.55
CA ARG A 102 6.22 -3.77 5.62
C ARG A 102 7.28 -4.30 6.55
N HIS A 103 7.15 -4.03 7.84
CA HIS A 103 8.03 -4.59 8.86
C HIS A 103 7.32 -4.72 10.22
N GLU A 104 7.87 -5.55 11.09
CA GLU A 104 7.46 -5.62 12.48
C GLU A 104 8.35 -4.72 13.34
N VAL A 105 7.76 -4.12 14.37
CA VAL A 105 8.46 -3.29 15.35
C VAL A 105 8.23 -3.84 16.76
N ARG A 106 9.18 -3.62 17.65
CA ARG A 106 9.06 -4.06 19.06
C ARG A 106 7.94 -3.32 19.79
N ASP A 107 7.82 -2.02 19.53
CA ASP A 107 6.83 -1.12 20.10
C ASP A 107 6.46 -0.05 19.08
N TYR A 108 5.17 0.01 18.73
CA TYR A 108 4.70 0.96 17.72
C TYR A 108 4.84 2.42 18.17
N ALA A 109 4.58 2.72 19.45
CA ALA A 109 4.61 4.11 19.92
C ALA A 109 6.04 4.67 19.89
N ALA A 110 7.02 3.89 20.35
CA ALA A 110 8.43 4.27 20.28
C ALA A 110 8.91 4.39 18.83
N TRP A 111 8.51 3.44 17.97
CA TRP A 111 8.83 3.48 16.53
C TRP A 111 8.23 4.71 15.85
N LYS A 112 6.97 5.08 16.17
CA LYS A 112 6.29 6.24 15.54
C LYS A 112 7.00 7.54 15.87
N VAL A 113 7.49 7.70 17.12
CA VAL A 113 8.30 8.87 17.51
C VAL A 113 9.58 8.96 16.67
N ALA A 114 10.28 7.84 16.48
CA ALA A 114 11.48 7.81 15.66
C ALA A 114 11.16 8.07 14.17
N PHE A 115 10.06 7.49 13.65
CA PHE A 115 9.59 7.74 12.30
C PHE A 115 9.28 9.22 12.06
N ASP A 116 8.57 9.86 12.99
CA ASP A 116 8.24 11.29 12.88
C ASP A 116 9.49 12.16 12.95
N GLY A 117 10.41 11.87 13.86
CA GLY A 117 11.69 12.56 13.96
C GLY A 117 12.58 12.46 12.72
N HIS A 118 12.31 11.48 11.85
CA HIS A 118 13.03 11.30 10.58
C HIS A 118 12.33 11.99 9.38
N GLY A 119 11.36 12.88 9.63
CA GLY A 119 10.57 13.56 8.59
C GLY A 119 11.42 14.39 7.64
N ASP A 120 12.33 15.19 8.18
CA ASP A 120 13.21 16.05 7.39
C ASP A 120 14.13 15.24 6.47
N ALA A 121 14.70 14.14 6.96
CA ALA A 121 15.55 13.26 6.16
C ALA A 121 14.77 12.62 5.00
N ARG A 122 13.50 12.20 5.23
CA ARG A 122 12.62 11.72 4.16
C ARG A 122 12.34 12.80 3.12
N SER A 123 12.04 14.02 3.55
CA SER A 123 11.80 15.16 2.64
C SER A 123 13.04 15.50 1.81
N GLN A 124 14.22 15.53 2.44
CA GLN A 124 15.51 15.77 1.74
C GLN A 124 15.84 14.66 0.72
N ALA A 125 15.41 13.43 1.00
CA ALA A 125 15.53 12.30 0.07
C ALA A 125 14.48 12.32 -1.06
N GLY A 126 13.63 13.34 -1.14
CA GLY A 126 12.63 13.52 -2.20
C GLY A 126 11.29 12.83 -1.93
N VAL A 127 11.04 12.38 -0.70
CA VAL A 127 9.70 11.88 -0.32
C VAL A 127 8.72 13.05 -0.25
N ILE A 128 7.64 12.97 -1.03
CA ILE A 128 6.62 14.02 -1.19
C ILE A 128 5.42 13.77 -0.27
N GLY A 129 5.06 12.49 -0.08
CA GLY A 129 3.92 12.11 0.73
C GLY A 129 4.12 10.73 1.34
N HIS A 130 3.36 10.43 2.38
CA HIS A 130 3.40 9.12 3.01
C HIS A 130 2.08 8.74 3.68
N ALA A 131 1.89 7.44 3.89
CA ALA A 131 0.88 6.91 4.78
C ALA A 131 1.48 5.86 5.71
N VAL A 132 0.95 5.77 6.92
CA VAL A 132 1.31 4.76 7.93
C VAL A 132 0.05 4.02 8.34
N SER A 133 0.10 2.70 8.29
CA SER A 133 -0.98 1.82 8.74
C SER A 133 -0.42 0.72 9.64
N ARG A 134 -1.29 0.14 10.46
CA ARG A 134 -0.97 -1.01 11.32
C ARG A 134 -1.86 -2.17 10.96
N THR A 135 -1.32 -3.38 10.89
CA THR A 135 -2.19 -4.54 10.63
C THR A 135 -3.10 -4.82 11.83
N VAL A 136 -4.31 -5.26 11.54
CA VAL A 136 -5.30 -5.57 12.60
C VAL A 136 -4.87 -6.79 13.40
N ARG A 137 -4.30 -7.79 12.73
CA ARG A 137 -3.89 -9.04 13.35
C ARG A 137 -2.72 -8.86 14.34
N ASN A 138 -1.76 -8.01 13.98
CA ASN A 138 -0.62 -7.66 14.83
C ASN A 138 -0.35 -6.15 14.69
N PRO A 139 -0.78 -5.32 15.66
CA PRO A 139 -0.61 -3.86 15.59
C PRO A 139 0.85 -3.39 15.60
N ASN A 140 1.81 -4.27 15.85
CA ASN A 140 3.23 -3.99 15.72
C ASN A 140 3.78 -4.33 14.32
N VAL A 141 2.97 -4.87 13.43
CA VAL A 141 3.30 -4.93 12.00
C VAL A 141 2.82 -3.65 11.33
N VAL A 142 3.77 -2.86 10.85
CA VAL A 142 3.55 -1.55 10.24
C VAL A 142 3.68 -1.65 8.74
N ILE A 143 2.78 -0.98 8.04
CA ILE A 143 2.81 -0.79 6.59
C ILE A 143 2.95 0.70 6.32
N ILE A 144 4.02 1.07 5.65
CA ILE A 144 4.32 2.44 5.26
C ILE A 144 4.22 2.51 3.73
N TYR A 145 3.58 3.55 3.24
CA TYR A 145 3.60 3.91 1.83
C TYR A 145 4.30 5.25 1.70
N LEU A 146 5.40 5.31 0.96
CA LEU A 146 6.13 6.54 0.65
C LEU A 146 5.91 6.89 -0.82
N GLN A 147 5.77 8.16 -1.13
CA GLN A 147 5.63 8.68 -2.48
C GLN A 147 6.77 9.62 -2.84
N ALA A 148 7.27 9.53 -4.07
CA ALA A 148 8.25 10.44 -4.63
C ALA A 148 8.00 10.67 -6.13
N ALA A 149 8.68 11.65 -6.71
CA ALA A 149 8.59 11.92 -8.15
C ALA A 149 9.18 10.79 -9.01
N SER A 150 10.10 9.99 -8.47
CA SER A 150 10.74 8.89 -9.21
C SER A 150 11.04 7.70 -8.31
N LEU A 151 11.12 6.52 -8.93
CA LEU A 151 11.58 5.29 -8.26
C LEU A 151 13.05 5.39 -7.81
N ASP A 152 13.88 6.11 -8.56
CA ASP A 152 15.31 6.25 -8.23
C ASP A 152 15.51 6.99 -6.91
N ALA A 153 14.71 8.03 -6.63
CA ALA A 153 14.73 8.71 -5.33
C ALA A 153 14.37 7.74 -4.18
N LEU A 154 13.33 6.90 -4.37
CA LEU A 154 12.92 5.91 -3.37
C LEU A 154 13.95 4.79 -3.19
N ARG A 155 14.59 4.33 -4.28
CA ARG A 155 15.66 3.33 -4.23
C ARG A 155 16.88 3.89 -3.51
N ALA A 156 17.28 5.13 -3.81
CA ALA A 156 18.38 5.81 -3.13
C ALA A 156 18.09 5.95 -1.62
N PHE A 157 16.87 6.38 -1.26
CA PHE A 157 16.44 6.45 0.13
C PHE A 157 16.52 5.09 0.83
N ALA A 158 15.94 4.04 0.22
CA ALA A 158 15.89 2.70 0.81
C ALA A 158 17.27 2.06 0.98
N SER A 159 18.24 2.44 0.16
CA SER A 159 19.63 1.94 0.20
C SER A 159 20.59 2.84 1.00
N ALA A 160 20.10 3.94 1.59
CA ALA A 160 20.94 4.85 2.36
C ALA A 160 21.61 4.13 3.54
N PRO A 161 22.95 4.25 3.70
CA PRO A 161 23.68 3.50 4.71
C PRO A 161 23.16 3.69 6.14
N ASP A 162 22.75 4.89 6.47
CA ASP A 162 22.31 5.25 7.81
C ASP A 162 20.87 4.77 8.11
N LEU A 163 20.04 4.52 7.08
CA LEU A 163 18.64 4.12 7.26
C LEU A 163 18.53 2.80 8.03
N LYS A 164 19.40 1.83 7.77
CA LYS A 164 19.41 0.55 8.48
C LYS A 164 19.68 0.72 9.98
N ALA A 165 20.61 1.59 10.33
CA ALA A 165 20.93 1.90 11.72
C ALA A 165 19.74 2.61 12.42
N VAL A 166 19.14 3.58 11.73
CA VAL A 166 17.95 4.30 12.22
C VAL A 166 16.78 3.34 12.46
N MET A 167 16.50 2.44 11.51
CA MET A 167 15.43 1.44 11.66
C MET A 167 15.70 0.49 12.83
N ALA A 168 16.94 0.03 12.99
CA ALA A 168 17.31 -0.84 14.12
C ALA A 168 17.13 -0.12 15.47
N ALA A 169 17.57 1.14 15.57
CA ALA A 169 17.40 1.98 16.75
C ALA A 169 15.91 2.26 17.05
N ALA A 170 15.08 2.42 16.02
CA ALA A 170 13.63 2.56 16.13
C ALA A 170 12.91 1.27 16.53
N GLY A 171 13.62 0.16 16.66
CA GLY A 171 13.06 -1.11 17.12
C GLY A 171 12.46 -1.99 16.02
N VAL A 172 12.83 -1.78 14.76
CA VAL A 172 12.45 -2.67 13.64
C VAL A 172 13.04 -4.06 13.87
N VAL A 173 12.22 -5.09 13.67
CA VAL A 173 12.57 -6.50 13.87
C VAL A 173 12.77 -7.16 12.50
N GLY A 174 13.95 -7.74 12.28
CA GLY A 174 14.27 -8.42 11.03
C GLY A 174 14.47 -7.47 9.85
N ALA A 175 14.48 -8.03 8.64
CA ALA A 175 14.56 -7.26 7.42
C ALA A 175 13.16 -6.79 7.00
N PRO A 176 12.99 -5.54 6.55
CA PRO A 176 11.71 -5.08 6.00
C PRO A 176 11.45 -5.73 4.63
N ASP A 177 10.16 -5.98 4.34
CA ASP A 177 9.69 -6.27 2.99
C ASP A 177 9.56 -4.93 2.25
N LEU A 178 10.16 -4.80 1.08
CA LEU A 178 10.14 -3.60 0.25
C LEU A 178 9.53 -3.91 -1.11
N SER A 179 8.55 -3.11 -1.53
CA SER A 179 7.97 -3.18 -2.87
C SER A 179 7.99 -1.80 -3.52
N PHE A 180 8.75 -1.67 -4.62
CA PHE A 180 8.75 -0.45 -5.42
C PHE A 180 7.64 -0.53 -6.46
N VAL A 181 6.85 0.53 -6.57
CA VAL A 181 5.63 0.51 -7.36
C VAL A 181 5.45 1.81 -8.16
N HIS A 182 4.73 1.69 -9.26
CA HIS A 182 4.13 2.83 -9.95
C HIS A 182 2.70 2.99 -9.43
N GLY A 183 2.44 4.07 -8.72
CA GLY A 183 1.09 4.42 -8.25
C GLY A 183 0.23 4.91 -9.40
N GLY A 184 -1.01 4.42 -9.46
CA GLY A 184 -2.03 4.91 -10.38
C GLY A 184 -2.76 6.14 -9.85
N GLU A 185 -3.87 6.47 -10.50
CA GLU A 185 -4.76 7.52 -10.03
C GLU A 185 -5.57 7.05 -8.80
N TRP A 186 -5.85 7.98 -7.91
CA TRP A 186 -6.79 7.76 -6.82
C TRP A 186 -8.22 7.78 -7.36
N GLN A 187 -9.03 6.82 -6.93
CA GLN A 187 -10.46 6.71 -7.25
C GLN A 187 -11.29 6.89 -5.99
N THR A 188 -12.40 7.58 -6.11
CA THR A 188 -13.40 7.81 -5.04
C THR A 188 -14.74 7.17 -5.40
#